data_ef1a47daa589830566643ee2daca2809
#
_entry.id   ef1a47daa589830566643ee2daca2809
#
_cell.length_a   1.000
_cell.length_b   1.000
_cell.length_c   1.000
_cell.angle_alpha   90.00
_cell.angle_beta   90.00
_cell.angle_gamma   90.00
#
_symmetry.space_group_name_H-M   'P 1'
#
loop_
_entity.id
_entity.type
_entity.pdbx_description
1 polymer ?
#
loop_
_entity_poly.entity_id
_entity_poly.type
_entity_poly.pdbx_seq_one_letter_code
_entity_poly.pdbx_strand_id
1 'polypeptide(L)'
;IEHAESGVKRFFENFLFFLNLIGIFTLLMAGIGIQTALGALLRDSEYTIGIMKAVGATNHFICSHFILMIMLLGTVGTLLGLSLSFLLQLYLPALFGGILPASVDLVIAWDTVFEGLLLGTAVVGLFSFMPLRRVRNLKPAAIFRKERGTAGGGLAQYFSIGVIICFFTGLTIWQLEDIATGIYFVLGLVGLLGLNTLITQALLRIIRKKRPRTLALRQAFRGLFRPKNATRAIIITLSASLSVIFSIYLIEQNLQATFIQSYPPDLPNAYFLDIQPTQRQKFSTILGTEAQFYPIIRARLASINGRAIDREIERQRRRDNLSREFNLTYRDFLLDDEQLIVGDSLFGNRIEELRQRGEVPVSVLDTVAEIGDIRVGDLLVLSVQSI
;
A
#
# COMPACT_ATOMS: atom_id res chain seq x y z
N ILE A 1 12.35 0.96 26.21
CA ILE A 1 11.28 0.01 25.83
C ILE A 1 10.27 0.72 24.93
N GLU A 2 9.75 1.89 25.31
CA GLU A 2 8.77 2.63 24.49
C GLU A 2 9.25 2.99 23.08
N HIS A 3 10.55 3.25 22.85
CA HIS A 3 11.08 3.58 21.52
C HIS A 3 11.24 2.36 20.61
N ALA A 4 11.58 1.20 21.15
CA ALA A 4 11.62 -0.04 20.39
C ALA A 4 10.19 -0.49 20.01
N GLU A 5 9.23 -0.35 20.94
CA GLU A 5 7.81 -0.58 20.66
C GLU A 5 7.27 0.38 19.59
N SER A 6 7.68 1.65 19.58
CA SER A 6 7.22 2.62 18.58
C SER A 6 7.73 2.30 17.16
N GLY A 7 8.96 1.79 17.03
CA GLY A 7 9.52 1.39 15.74
C GLY A 7 8.82 0.16 15.15
N VAL A 8 8.65 -0.88 15.97
CA VAL A 8 7.96 -2.11 15.58
C VAL A 8 6.49 -1.83 15.27
N LYS A 9 5.81 -1.02 16.09
CA LYS A 9 4.43 -0.62 15.87
C LYS A 9 4.27 0.13 14.54
N ARG A 10 5.14 1.12 14.25
CA ARG A 10 5.13 1.84 12.95
C ARG A 10 5.36 0.90 11.78
N PHE A 11 6.26 -0.07 11.92
CA PHE A 11 6.47 -1.07 10.89
C PHE A 11 5.20 -1.86 10.60
N PHE A 12 4.51 -2.36 11.64
CA PHE A 12 3.26 -3.10 11.47
C PHE A 12 2.13 -2.22 10.91
N GLU A 13 2.01 -0.97 11.34
CA GLU A 13 1.03 -0.03 10.80
C GLU A 13 1.28 0.24 9.31
N ASN A 14 2.51 0.49 8.91
CA ASN A 14 2.88 0.65 7.51
C ASN A 14 2.65 -0.63 6.70
N PHE A 15 2.97 -1.79 7.26
CA PHE A 15 2.77 -3.08 6.60
C PHE A 15 1.27 -3.35 6.36
N LEU A 16 0.42 -3.14 7.38
CA LEU A 16 -1.04 -3.26 7.24
C LEU A 16 -1.59 -2.25 6.22
N PHE A 17 -1.09 -1.04 6.22
CA PHE A 17 -1.44 -0.03 5.22
C PHE A 17 -1.15 -0.51 3.80
N PHE A 18 0.03 -1.08 3.54
CA PHE A 18 0.37 -1.65 2.23
C PHE A 18 -0.50 -2.85 1.86
N LEU A 19 -0.80 -3.74 2.81
CA LEU A 19 -1.71 -4.87 2.58
C LEU A 19 -3.11 -4.40 2.18
N ASN A 20 -3.62 -3.37 2.83
CA ASN A 20 -4.90 -2.76 2.49
C ASN A 20 -4.90 -2.18 1.07
N LEU A 21 -3.85 -1.46 0.69
CA LEU A 21 -3.70 -0.93 -0.68
C LEU A 21 -3.66 -2.04 -1.73
N ILE A 22 -2.92 -3.11 -1.47
CA ILE A 22 -2.86 -4.29 -2.33
C ILE A 22 -4.23 -4.93 -2.45
N GLY A 23 -4.96 -5.06 -1.34
CA GLY A 23 -6.33 -5.59 -1.30
C GLY A 23 -7.30 -4.80 -2.17
N ILE A 24 -7.33 -3.47 -2.02
CA ILE A 24 -8.18 -2.57 -2.81
C ILE A 24 -7.83 -2.66 -4.30
N PHE A 25 -6.54 -2.69 -4.61
CA PHE A 25 -6.08 -2.82 -5.99
C PHE A 25 -6.50 -4.17 -6.60
N THR A 26 -6.31 -5.26 -5.88
CA THR A 26 -6.70 -6.61 -6.31
C THR A 26 -8.20 -6.68 -6.57
N LEU A 27 -9.01 -6.05 -5.70
CA LEU A 27 -10.45 -5.95 -5.85
C LEU A 27 -10.85 -5.18 -7.13
N LEU A 28 -10.15 -4.11 -7.46
CA LEU A 28 -10.34 -3.38 -8.72
C LEU A 28 -10.00 -4.24 -9.93
N MET A 29 -8.86 -4.95 -9.90
CA MET A 29 -8.45 -5.84 -10.99
C MET A 29 -9.44 -6.97 -11.20
N ALA A 30 -9.94 -7.58 -10.11
CA ALA A 30 -11.00 -8.57 -10.15
C ALA A 30 -12.27 -8.00 -10.82
N GLY A 31 -12.66 -6.78 -10.47
CA GLY A 31 -13.79 -6.08 -11.09
C GLY A 31 -13.62 -5.88 -12.60
N ILE A 32 -12.44 -5.43 -13.06
CA ILE A 32 -12.12 -5.29 -14.48
C ILE A 32 -12.15 -6.66 -15.17
N GLY A 33 -11.67 -7.72 -14.51
CA GLY A 33 -11.74 -9.10 -14.99
C GLY A 33 -13.18 -9.56 -15.18
N ILE A 34 -14.05 -9.33 -14.19
CA ILE A 34 -15.50 -9.62 -14.25
C ILE A 34 -16.13 -8.88 -15.42
N GLN A 35 -15.88 -7.58 -15.57
CA GLN A 35 -16.40 -6.79 -16.67
C GLN A 35 -15.99 -7.34 -18.04
N THR A 36 -14.75 -7.79 -18.18
CA THR A 36 -14.20 -8.32 -19.43
C THR A 36 -14.82 -9.68 -19.75
N ALA A 37 -14.86 -10.59 -18.78
CA ALA A 37 -15.45 -11.93 -18.92
C ALA A 37 -16.94 -11.85 -19.25
N LEU A 38 -17.68 -11.00 -18.51
CA LEU A 38 -19.09 -10.79 -18.75
C LEU A 38 -19.37 -10.15 -20.10
N GLY A 39 -18.52 -9.19 -20.52
CA GLY A 39 -18.58 -8.60 -21.83
C GLY A 39 -18.33 -9.60 -22.96
N ALA A 40 -17.54 -10.66 -22.74
CA ALA A 40 -17.37 -11.77 -23.68
C ALA A 40 -18.62 -12.67 -23.70
N LEU A 41 -19.09 -13.11 -22.54
CA LEU A 41 -20.27 -13.95 -22.38
C LEU A 41 -21.52 -13.33 -23.06
N LEU A 42 -21.75 -12.05 -22.82
CA LEU A 42 -22.90 -11.36 -23.40
C LEU A 42 -22.78 -11.18 -24.92
N ARG A 43 -21.56 -11.07 -25.45
CA ARG A 43 -21.33 -11.06 -26.91
C ARG A 43 -21.62 -12.41 -27.53
N ASP A 44 -21.26 -13.51 -26.90
CA ASP A 44 -21.58 -14.85 -27.35
C ASP A 44 -23.10 -15.11 -27.30
N SER A 45 -23.77 -14.50 -26.34
CA SER A 45 -25.22 -14.59 -26.16
C SER A 45 -26.02 -13.60 -27.02
N GLU A 46 -25.39 -12.69 -27.79
CA GLU A 46 -26.06 -11.66 -28.61
C GLU A 46 -27.13 -12.28 -29.55
N TYR A 47 -26.84 -13.44 -30.16
CA TYR A 47 -27.76 -14.14 -31.04
C TYR A 47 -29.01 -14.64 -30.30
N THR A 48 -28.79 -15.32 -29.16
CA THR A 48 -29.87 -15.83 -28.32
C THR A 48 -30.76 -14.71 -27.76
N ILE A 49 -30.12 -13.62 -27.30
CA ILE A 49 -30.83 -12.40 -26.84
C ILE A 49 -31.71 -11.83 -27.94
N GLY A 50 -31.21 -11.83 -29.16
CA GLY A 50 -31.96 -11.33 -30.28
C GLY A 50 -33.18 -12.18 -30.65
N ILE A 51 -33.04 -13.50 -30.61
CA ILE A 51 -34.15 -14.42 -30.78
C ILE A 51 -35.20 -14.20 -29.69
N MET A 52 -34.81 -14.12 -28.43
CA MET A 52 -35.69 -13.84 -27.32
C MET A 52 -36.50 -12.56 -27.52
N LYS A 53 -35.85 -11.48 -27.97
CA LYS A 53 -36.50 -10.22 -28.31
C LYS A 53 -37.43 -10.33 -29.51
N ALA A 54 -37.09 -11.10 -30.55
CA ALA A 54 -37.94 -11.31 -31.72
C ALA A 54 -39.21 -12.11 -31.39
N VAL A 55 -39.13 -13.03 -30.42
CA VAL A 55 -40.26 -13.80 -29.89
C VAL A 55 -41.13 -12.98 -28.91
N GLY A 56 -40.68 -11.76 -28.55
CA GLY A 56 -41.48 -10.84 -27.71
C GLY A 56 -41.00 -10.71 -26.26
N ALA A 57 -39.83 -11.27 -25.91
CA ALA A 57 -39.30 -11.08 -24.55
C ALA A 57 -38.98 -9.60 -24.28
N THR A 58 -39.44 -9.14 -23.13
CA THR A 58 -39.21 -7.75 -22.69
C THR A 58 -37.76 -7.54 -22.28
N ASN A 59 -37.27 -6.30 -22.41
CA ASN A 59 -35.91 -5.95 -21.94
C ASN A 59 -35.74 -6.21 -20.46
N HIS A 60 -36.79 -6.05 -19.65
CA HIS A 60 -36.78 -6.32 -18.22
C HIS A 60 -36.50 -7.80 -17.94
N PHE A 61 -37.21 -8.70 -18.60
CA PHE A 61 -37.05 -10.14 -18.46
C PHE A 61 -35.62 -10.58 -18.80
N ILE A 62 -35.08 -10.12 -19.93
CA ILE A 62 -33.73 -10.46 -20.38
C ILE A 62 -32.68 -9.92 -19.39
N CYS A 63 -32.79 -8.66 -18.99
CA CYS A 63 -31.87 -8.09 -18.01
C CYS A 63 -31.96 -8.82 -16.65
N SER A 64 -33.15 -9.13 -16.16
CA SER A 64 -33.34 -9.84 -14.90
C SER A 64 -32.73 -11.25 -14.94
N HIS A 65 -32.90 -11.99 -16.06
CA HIS A 65 -32.29 -13.28 -16.27
C HIS A 65 -30.75 -13.22 -16.17
N PHE A 66 -30.13 -12.28 -16.89
CA PHE A 66 -28.67 -12.16 -16.85
C PHE A 66 -28.16 -11.62 -15.50
N ILE A 67 -28.90 -10.71 -14.84
CA ILE A 67 -28.56 -10.25 -13.48
C ILE A 67 -28.57 -11.42 -12.50
N LEU A 68 -29.62 -12.25 -12.52
CA LEU A 68 -29.74 -13.41 -11.64
C LEU A 68 -28.56 -14.39 -11.86
N MET A 69 -28.27 -14.69 -13.13
CA MET A 69 -27.16 -15.56 -13.48
C MET A 69 -25.81 -15.02 -12.99
N ILE A 70 -25.57 -13.72 -13.16
CA ILE A 70 -24.34 -13.06 -12.73
C ILE A 70 -24.22 -13.06 -11.21
N MET A 71 -25.30 -12.73 -10.51
CA MET A 71 -25.33 -12.72 -9.05
C MET A 71 -25.09 -14.13 -8.48
N LEU A 72 -25.69 -15.15 -9.09
CA LEU A 72 -25.48 -16.54 -8.69
C LEU A 72 -24.02 -16.97 -8.90
N LEU A 73 -23.44 -16.70 -10.07
CA LEU A 73 -22.03 -16.99 -10.35
C LEU A 73 -21.09 -16.16 -9.45
N GLY A 74 -21.45 -14.89 -9.21
CA GLY A 74 -20.70 -14.01 -8.33
C GLY A 74 -20.69 -14.48 -6.87
N THR A 75 -21.85 -14.90 -6.34
CA THR A 75 -21.94 -15.46 -4.99
C THR A 75 -21.16 -16.76 -4.87
N VAL A 76 -21.27 -17.67 -5.82
CA VAL A 76 -20.47 -18.92 -5.84
C VAL A 76 -18.98 -18.58 -5.88
N GLY A 77 -18.56 -17.65 -6.74
CA GLY A 77 -17.15 -17.21 -6.82
C GLY A 77 -16.66 -16.57 -5.51
N THR A 78 -17.49 -15.75 -4.86
CA THR A 78 -17.15 -15.15 -3.57
C THR A 78 -17.02 -16.19 -2.46
N LEU A 79 -17.91 -17.15 -2.41
CA LEU A 79 -17.85 -18.26 -1.44
C LEU A 79 -16.60 -19.15 -1.65
N LEU A 80 -16.26 -19.44 -2.90
CA LEU A 80 -15.02 -20.17 -3.22
C LEU A 80 -13.79 -19.35 -2.83
N GLY A 81 -13.80 -18.03 -3.08
CA GLY A 81 -12.73 -17.12 -2.67
C GLY A 81 -12.55 -17.08 -1.16
N LEU A 82 -13.63 -16.96 -0.39
CA LEU A 82 -13.62 -17.01 1.06
C LEU A 82 -13.10 -18.36 1.60
N SER A 83 -13.55 -19.46 1.00
CA SER A 83 -13.09 -20.81 1.37
C SER A 83 -11.59 -20.98 1.12
N LEU A 84 -11.09 -20.48 -0.01
CA LEU A 84 -9.66 -20.51 -0.33
C LEU A 84 -8.84 -19.60 0.59
N SER A 85 -9.37 -18.43 0.93
CA SER A 85 -8.76 -17.52 1.90
C SER A 85 -8.64 -18.16 3.28
N PHE A 86 -9.67 -18.86 3.72
CA PHE A 86 -9.66 -19.60 4.97
C PHE A 86 -8.63 -20.75 4.97
N LEU A 87 -8.54 -21.50 3.88
CA LEU A 87 -7.51 -22.52 3.72
C LEU A 87 -6.11 -21.93 3.78
N LEU A 88 -5.87 -20.79 3.08
CA LEU A 88 -4.59 -20.10 3.11
C LEU A 88 -4.24 -19.66 4.54
N GLN A 89 -5.20 -19.13 5.28
CA GLN A 89 -5.04 -18.68 6.66
C GLN A 89 -4.65 -19.84 7.61
N LEU A 90 -5.19 -21.05 7.38
CA LEU A 90 -4.80 -22.25 8.12
C LEU A 90 -3.35 -22.68 7.87
N TYR A 91 -2.87 -22.51 6.63
CA TYR A 91 -1.50 -22.88 6.27
C TYR A 91 -0.45 -21.79 6.56
N LEU A 92 -0.90 -20.55 6.77
CA LEU A 92 0.00 -19.40 7.00
C LEU A 92 0.95 -19.61 8.21
N PRO A 93 0.51 -20.08 9.39
CA PRO A 93 1.39 -20.33 10.52
C PRO A 93 2.45 -21.40 10.22
N ALA A 94 2.12 -22.40 9.42
CA ALA A 94 3.07 -23.46 9.03
C ALA A 94 4.14 -22.94 8.06
N LEU A 95 3.80 -22.00 7.20
CA LEU A 95 4.74 -21.36 6.27
C LEU A 95 5.67 -20.34 6.98
N PHE A 96 5.17 -19.66 8.00
CA PHE A 96 5.90 -18.61 8.73
C PHE A 96 6.27 -19.02 10.17
N GLY A 97 6.29 -20.31 10.48
CA GLY A 97 6.48 -20.88 11.82
C GLY A 97 7.77 -20.54 12.57
N GLY A 98 8.67 -19.74 11.96
CA GLY A 98 9.85 -19.17 12.63
C GLY A 98 9.73 -17.67 12.94
N ILE A 99 8.73 -16.99 12.41
CA ILE A 99 8.57 -15.52 12.48
C ILE A 99 7.33 -15.15 13.32
N LEU A 100 6.29 -15.98 13.29
CA LEU A 100 5.06 -15.74 14.04
C LEU A 100 5.16 -16.31 15.46
N PRO A 101 4.67 -15.56 16.48
CA PRO A 101 4.56 -16.09 17.85
C PRO A 101 3.73 -17.38 17.87
N ALA A 102 4.16 -18.36 18.64
CA ALA A 102 3.50 -19.67 18.74
C ALA A 102 2.05 -19.62 19.29
N SER A 103 1.58 -18.46 19.70
CA SER A 103 0.26 -18.22 20.31
C SER A 103 -0.72 -17.48 19.41
N VAL A 104 -0.59 -17.57 18.07
CA VAL A 104 -1.58 -16.98 17.16
C VAL A 104 -2.79 -17.89 17.10
N ASP A 105 -3.80 -17.62 17.93
CA ASP A 105 -5.09 -18.27 17.86
C ASP A 105 -5.81 -17.86 16.56
N LEU A 106 -6.17 -18.86 15.75
CA LEU A 106 -6.97 -18.66 14.55
C LEU A 106 -8.42 -18.37 14.96
N VAL A 107 -8.73 -17.10 15.10
CA VAL A 107 -10.10 -16.64 15.37
C VAL A 107 -10.77 -16.29 14.04
N ILE A 108 -11.88 -16.94 13.74
CA ILE A 108 -12.71 -16.56 12.59
C ILE A 108 -13.43 -15.25 12.95
N ALA A 109 -13.00 -14.16 12.36
CA ALA A 109 -13.67 -12.87 12.47
C ALA A 109 -14.90 -12.86 11.53
N TRP A 110 -16.08 -13.17 12.06
CA TRP A 110 -17.33 -13.21 11.28
C TRP A 110 -17.65 -11.86 10.62
N ASP A 111 -17.26 -10.76 11.25
CA ASP A 111 -17.40 -9.41 10.70
C ASP A 111 -16.63 -9.26 9.39
N THR A 112 -15.39 -9.74 9.34
CA THR A 112 -14.54 -9.73 8.14
C THR A 112 -15.09 -10.64 7.04
N VAL A 113 -15.67 -11.80 7.40
CA VAL A 113 -16.32 -12.70 6.44
C VAL A 113 -17.52 -12.01 5.79
N PHE A 114 -18.35 -11.36 6.61
CA PHE A 114 -19.52 -10.64 6.11
C PHE A 114 -19.12 -9.43 5.24
N GLU A 115 -18.13 -8.68 5.65
CA GLU A 115 -17.53 -7.59 4.87
C GLU A 115 -17.02 -8.09 3.51
N GLY A 116 -16.25 -9.17 3.49
CA GLY A 116 -15.74 -9.77 2.25
C GLY A 116 -16.85 -10.22 1.30
N LEU A 117 -17.93 -10.81 1.85
CA LEU A 117 -19.11 -11.21 1.07
C LEU A 117 -19.85 -9.99 0.50
N LEU A 118 -20.00 -8.94 1.29
CA LEU A 118 -20.64 -7.70 0.87
C LEU A 118 -19.82 -6.99 -0.22
N LEU A 119 -18.52 -6.84 0.00
CA LEU A 119 -17.61 -6.23 -0.97
C LEU A 119 -17.55 -7.03 -2.27
N GLY A 120 -17.42 -8.35 -2.20
CA GLY A 120 -17.42 -9.22 -3.37
C GLY A 120 -18.68 -9.08 -4.20
N THR A 121 -19.85 -9.12 -3.54
CA THR A 121 -21.17 -8.95 -4.22
C THR A 121 -21.33 -7.55 -4.79
N ALA A 122 -20.91 -6.51 -4.07
CA ALA A 122 -20.96 -5.13 -4.53
C ALA A 122 -20.10 -4.92 -5.79
N VAL A 123 -18.88 -5.46 -5.82
CA VAL A 123 -17.99 -5.38 -6.98
C VAL A 123 -18.57 -6.13 -8.18
N VAL A 124 -19.10 -7.34 -7.98
CA VAL A 124 -19.78 -8.07 -9.04
C VAL A 124 -20.94 -7.24 -9.64
N GLY A 125 -21.79 -6.67 -8.79
CA GLY A 125 -22.91 -5.83 -9.22
C GLY A 125 -22.45 -4.57 -9.98
N LEU A 126 -21.47 -3.88 -9.43
CA LEU A 126 -20.96 -2.62 -9.97
C LEU A 126 -20.34 -2.79 -11.36
N PHE A 127 -19.44 -3.77 -11.51
CA PHE A 127 -18.77 -4.01 -12.79
C PHE A 127 -19.63 -4.72 -13.83
N SER A 128 -20.71 -5.39 -13.40
CA SER A 128 -21.68 -6.01 -14.30
C SER A 128 -22.65 -5.00 -14.93
N PHE A 129 -22.82 -3.85 -14.31
CA PHE A 129 -23.77 -2.84 -14.76
C PHE A 129 -23.52 -2.36 -16.21
N MET A 130 -22.27 -2.11 -16.56
CA MET A 130 -21.91 -1.62 -17.89
C MET A 130 -22.13 -2.64 -19.02
N PRO A 131 -21.70 -3.91 -18.91
CA PRO A 131 -22.03 -4.93 -19.90
C PRO A 131 -23.53 -5.17 -20.05
N LEU A 132 -24.28 -5.21 -18.94
CA LEU A 132 -25.74 -5.40 -18.95
C LEU A 132 -26.50 -4.31 -19.69
N ARG A 133 -26.08 -3.04 -19.56
CA ARG A 133 -26.69 -1.94 -20.34
C ARG A 133 -26.56 -2.13 -21.84
N ARG A 134 -25.51 -2.79 -22.33
CA ARG A 134 -25.37 -3.09 -23.76
C ARG A 134 -26.46 -4.05 -24.25
N VAL A 135 -26.85 -5.02 -23.43
CA VAL A 135 -27.94 -5.97 -23.72
C VAL A 135 -29.29 -5.24 -23.93
N ARG A 136 -29.57 -4.27 -23.09
CA ARG A 136 -30.79 -3.45 -23.19
C ARG A 136 -30.92 -2.73 -24.54
N ASN A 137 -29.78 -2.25 -25.07
CA ASN A 137 -29.73 -1.46 -26.31
C ASN A 137 -29.60 -2.30 -27.59
N LEU A 138 -29.55 -3.63 -27.49
CA LEU A 138 -29.51 -4.51 -28.66
C LEU A 138 -30.86 -4.48 -29.40
N LYS A 139 -30.86 -4.03 -30.66
CA LYS A 139 -32.02 -4.06 -31.52
C LYS A 139 -32.14 -5.43 -32.20
N PRO A 140 -33.32 -6.06 -32.26
CA PRO A 140 -33.51 -7.37 -32.94
C PRO A 140 -33.06 -7.35 -34.40
N ALA A 141 -33.30 -6.26 -35.09
CA ALA A 141 -32.89 -6.07 -36.50
C ALA A 141 -31.36 -6.05 -36.71
N ALA A 142 -30.56 -5.75 -35.69
CA ALA A 142 -29.09 -5.72 -35.79
C ALA A 142 -28.47 -7.12 -35.98
N ILE A 143 -29.19 -8.19 -35.69
CA ILE A 143 -28.77 -9.56 -35.89
C ILE A 143 -28.79 -9.95 -37.36
N PHE A 144 -29.81 -9.51 -38.09
CA PHE A 144 -30.01 -9.81 -39.53
C PHE A 144 -29.17 -8.89 -40.42
N ARG A 145 -28.92 -7.66 -39.99
CA ARG A 145 -27.93 -6.79 -40.61
C ARG A 145 -26.64 -6.91 -39.81
N LYS A 146 -25.58 -7.36 -40.40
CA LYS A 146 -24.20 -7.34 -39.87
C LYS A 146 -23.73 -5.89 -39.56
N GLU A 147 -24.66 -5.02 -39.21
CA GLU A 147 -24.38 -3.63 -38.89
C GLU A 147 -23.61 -3.53 -37.61
N ARG A 148 -22.47 -2.90 -37.71
CA ARG A 148 -21.64 -2.45 -36.60
C ARG A 148 -22.49 -1.55 -35.71
N GLY A 149 -23.11 -2.12 -34.68
CA GLY A 149 -23.60 -1.31 -33.58
C GLY A 149 -22.38 -0.56 -33.02
N THR A 150 -22.25 0.67 -33.42
CA THR A 150 -21.37 1.62 -32.76
C THR A 150 -21.76 1.59 -31.30
N ALA A 151 -20.93 0.99 -30.45
CA ALA A 151 -21.05 1.14 -29.03
C ALA A 151 -20.77 2.63 -28.77
N GLY A 152 -21.83 3.42 -28.87
CA GLY A 152 -21.79 4.84 -28.58
C GLY A 152 -21.33 4.99 -27.12
N GLY A 153 -20.15 5.56 -26.93
CA GLY A 153 -19.70 6.08 -25.65
C GLY A 153 -20.64 7.23 -25.27
N GLY A 154 -21.83 6.90 -24.80
CA GLY A 154 -22.79 7.89 -24.32
C GLY A 154 -22.49 8.29 -22.88
N LEU A 155 -23.11 9.39 -22.44
CA LEU A 155 -23.10 9.92 -21.06
C LEU A 155 -23.15 8.80 -19.99
N ALA A 156 -23.85 7.71 -20.29
CA ALA A 156 -24.00 6.56 -19.42
C ALA A 156 -22.69 5.76 -19.18
N GLN A 157 -21.76 5.79 -20.11
CA GLN A 157 -20.44 5.15 -19.91
C GLN A 157 -19.60 5.97 -18.92
N TYR A 158 -19.58 7.29 -19.08
CA TYR A 158 -18.91 8.20 -18.15
C TYR A 158 -19.54 8.14 -16.76
N PHE A 159 -20.85 8.05 -16.68
CA PHE A 159 -21.57 7.87 -15.42
C PHE A 159 -21.16 6.57 -14.72
N SER A 160 -21.10 5.45 -15.44
CA SER A 160 -20.68 4.16 -14.87
C SER A 160 -19.23 4.20 -14.36
N ILE A 161 -18.32 4.84 -15.11
CA ILE A 161 -16.94 5.04 -14.68
C ILE A 161 -16.89 5.92 -13.43
N GLY A 162 -17.67 7.00 -13.40
CA GLY A 162 -17.77 7.88 -12.23
C GLY A 162 -18.26 7.16 -10.98
N VAL A 163 -19.25 6.29 -11.10
CA VAL A 163 -19.74 5.46 -9.98
C VAL A 163 -18.67 4.49 -9.48
N ILE A 164 -17.92 3.85 -10.38
CA ILE A 164 -16.80 2.97 -10.00
C ILE A 164 -15.73 3.77 -9.26
N ILE A 165 -15.32 4.92 -9.78
CA ILE A 165 -14.33 5.79 -9.12
C ILE A 165 -14.84 6.23 -7.74
N CYS A 166 -16.09 6.67 -7.64
CA CYS A 166 -16.70 7.09 -6.37
C CYS A 166 -16.73 5.95 -5.34
N PHE A 167 -17.10 4.75 -5.77
CA PHE A 167 -17.12 3.56 -4.90
C PHE A 167 -15.71 3.25 -4.38
N PHE A 168 -14.71 3.20 -5.26
CA PHE A 168 -13.32 2.91 -4.85
C PHE A 168 -12.73 4.04 -4.01
N THR A 169 -13.08 5.29 -4.27
CA THR A 169 -12.67 6.42 -3.41
C THR A 169 -13.27 6.28 -2.01
N GLY A 170 -14.58 6.01 -1.92
CA GLY A 170 -15.22 5.77 -0.64
C GLY A 170 -14.65 4.57 0.12
N LEU A 171 -14.42 3.46 -0.57
CA LEU A 171 -13.80 2.26 0.00
C LEU A 171 -12.38 2.55 0.52
N THR A 172 -11.57 3.27 -0.26
CA THR A 172 -10.20 3.59 0.12
C THR A 172 -10.14 4.53 1.33
N ILE A 173 -11.00 5.56 1.35
CA ILE A 173 -11.09 6.49 2.51
C ILE A 173 -11.54 5.74 3.77
N TRP A 174 -12.52 4.83 3.62
CA TRP A 174 -13.00 4.03 4.74
C TRP A 174 -11.93 3.10 5.30
N GLN A 175 -11.15 2.45 4.41
CA GLN A 175 -10.12 1.49 4.80
C GLN A 175 -8.85 2.15 5.35
N LEU A 176 -8.48 3.34 4.87
CA LEU A 176 -7.25 4.05 5.25
C LEU A 176 -7.46 5.09 6.35
N GLU A 177 -8.70 5.39 6.70
CA GLU A 177 -9.08 6.42 7.68
C GLU A 177 -8.47 7.81 7.41
N ASP A 178 -7.92 8.01 6.20
CA ASP A 178 -7.34 9.29 5.75
C ASP A 178 -7.85 9.67 4.36
N ILE A 179 -8.50 10.84 4.29
CA ILE A 179 -9.12 11.34 3.07
C ILE A 179 -8.07 11.72 2.02
N ALA A 180 -6.98 12.37 2.44
CA ALA A 180 -5.96 12.84 1.51
C ALA A 180 -5.24 11.68 0.83
N THR A 181 -4.77 10.72 1.61
CA THR A 181 -4.09 9.51 1.13
C THR A 181 -5.02 8.68 0.24
N GLY A 182 -6.32 8.55 0.63
CA GLY A 182 -7.31 7.85 -0.17
C GLY A 182 -7.51 8.45 -1.56
N ILE A 183 -7.63 9.78 -1.65
CA ILE A 183 -7.77 10.49 -2.93
C ILE A 183 -6.51 10.35 -3.78
N TYR A 184 -5.32 10.55 -3.21
CA TYR A 184 -4.05 10.42 -3.93
C TYR A 184 -3.86 9.01 -4.49
N PHE A 185 -4.20 7.98 -3.71
CA PHE A 185 -4.14 6.60 -4.16
C PHE A 185 -5.05 6.33 -5.37
N VAL A 186 -6.31 6.76 -5.30
CA VAL A 186 -7.27 6.57 -6.41
C VAL A 186 -6.84 7.36 -7.65
N LEU A 187 -6.33 8.58 -7.49
CA LEU A 187 -5.78 9.37 -8.60
C LEU A 187 -4.58 8.67 -9.24
N GLY A 188 -3.65 8.15 -8.43
CA GLY A 188 -2.53 7.35 -8.89
C GLY A 188 -2.95 6.11 -9.67
N LEU A 189 -3.97 5.41 -9.17
CA LEU A 189 -4.55 4.23 -9.80
C LEU A 189 -5.21 4.54 -11.15
N VAL A 190 -6.01 5.60 -11.22
CA VAL A 190 -6.62 6.08 -12.47
C VAL A 190 -5.53 6.52 -13.45
N GLY A 191 -4.50 7.20 -12.96
CA GLY A 191 -3.33 7.59 -13.75
C GLY A 191 -2.59 6.38 -14.33
N LEU A 192 -2.33 5.36 -13.52
CA LEU A 192 -1.69 4.11 -13.93
C LEU A 192 -2.50 3.38 -15.01
N LEU A 193 -3.82 3.22 -14.81
CA LEU A 193 -4.71 2.61 -15.80
C LEU A 193 -4.80 3.44 -17.08
N GLY A 194 -4.83 4.76 -16.96
CA GLY A 194 -4.79 5.70 -18.07
C GLY A 194 -3.51 5.57 -18.89
N LEU A 195 -2.37 5.56 -18.21
CA LEU A 195 -1.05 5.40 -18.82
C LEU A 195 -0.93 4.04 -19.54
N ASN A 196 -1.31 2.95 -18.87
CA ASN A 196 -1.35 1.62 -19.49
C ASN A 196 -2.22 1.59 -20.76
N THR A 197 -3.37 2.26 -20.69
CA THR A 197 -4.28 2.36 -21.84
C THR A 197 -3.64 3.15 -22.99
N LEU A 198 -2.96 4.25 -22.71
CA LEU A 198 -2.26 5.07 -23.69
C LEU A 198 -1.10 4.30 -24.33
N ILE A 199 -0.26 3.65 -23.53
CA ILE A 199 0.87 2.84 -24.01
C ILE A 199 0.36 1.70 -24.89
N THR A 200 -0.68 0.97 -24.44
CA THR A 200 -1.29 -0.11 -25.23
C THR A 200 -1.82 0.38 -26.56
N GLN A 201 -2.49 1.55 -26.57
CA GLN A 201 -2.99 2.13 -27.83
C GLN A 201 -1.86 2.56 -28.76
N ALA A 202 -0.82 3.17 -28.21
CA ALA A 202 0.36 3.58 -28.97
C ALA A 202 1.05 2.35 -29.58
N LEU A 203 1.29 1.31 -28.77
CA LEU A 203 1.91 0.06 -29.22
C LEU A 203 1.09 -0.61 -30.32
N LEU A 204 -0.22 -0.75 -30.12
CA LEU A 204 -1.11 -1.32 -31.15
C LEU A 204 -1.14 -0.48 -32.44
N ARG A 205 -1.07 0.85 -32.37
CA ARG A 205 -0.95 1.73 -33.55
C ARG A 205 0.35 1.51 -34.29
N ILE A 206 1.47 1.36 -33.55
CA ILE A 206 2.80 1.09 -34.16
C ILE A 206 2.81 -0.28 -34.84
N ILE A 207 2.30 -1.33 -34.15
CA ILE A 207 2.20 -2.68 -34.69
C ILE A 207 1.33 -2.70 -35.96
N ARG A 208 0.21 -1.98 -35.98
CA ARG A 208 -0.70 -1.89 -37.12
C ARG A 208 -0.03 -1.28 -38.38
N LYS A 209 0.94 -0.38 -38.20
CA LYS A 209 1.68 0.24 -39.29
C LYS A 209 2.73 -0.71 -39.89
N LYS A 210 3.22 -1.70 -39.14
CA LYS A 210 4.22 -2.65 -39.59
C LYS A 210 3.59 -3.74 -40.47
N ARG A 211 4.18 -3.99 -41.64
CA ARG A 211 3.81 -5.10 -42.57
C ARG A 211 4.85 -6.21 -42.42
N PRO A 212 4.60 -7.26 -41.63
CA PRO A 212 5.56 -8.34 -41.49
C PRO A 212 5.72 -9.11 -42.81
N ARG A 213 6.95 -9.54 -43.08
CA ARG A 213 7.31 -10.26 -44.30
C ARG A 213 6.86 -11.73 -44.32
N THR A 214 6.78 -12.36 -43.13
CA THR A 214 6.38 -13.76 -43.02
C THR A 214 4.85 -13.91 -42.98
N LEU A 215 4.32 -14.96 -43.62
CA LEU A 215 2.89 -15.23 -43.71
C LEU A 215 2.28 -15.44 -42.31
N ALA A 216 2.98 -16.17 -41.44
CA ALA A 216 2.53 -16.47 -40.08
C ALA A 216 2.36 -15.20 -39.23
N LEU A 217 3.36 -14.30 -39.21
CA LEU A 217 3.27 -13.04 -38.52
C LEU A 217 2.19 -12.12 -39.09
N ARG A 218 1.97 -12.16 -40.42
CA ARG A 218 0.90 -11.40 -41.05
C ARG A 218 -0.49 -11.87 -40.61
N GLN A 219 -0.68 -13.18 -40.49
CA GLN A 219 -1.93 -13.76 -40.01
C GLN A 219 -2.14 -13.47 -38.51
N ALA A 220 -1.10 -13.60 -37.70
CA ALA A 220 -1.15 -13.26 -36.28
C ALA A 220 -1.54 -11.78 -36.08
N PHE A 221 -0.92 -10.86 -36.82
CA PHE A 221 -1.26 -9.43 -36.74
C PHE A 221 -2.68 -9.14 -37.23
N ARG A 222 -3.16 -9.81 -38.28
CA ARG A 222 -4.55 -9.68 -38.72
C ARG A 222 -5.53 -10.21 -37.66
N GLY A 223 -5.20 -11.31 -36.97
CA GLY A 223 -5.96 -11.84 -35.87
C GLY A 223 -6.08 -10.87 -34.70
N LEU A 224 -4.97 -10.19 -34.36
CA LEU A 224 -4.89 -9.21 -33.27
C LEU A 224 -5.84 -8.01 -33.49
N PHE A 225 -5.99 -7.55 -34.74
CA PHE A 225 -6.81 -6.41 -35.12
C PHE A 225 -8.20 -6.77 -35.63
N ARG A 226 -8.63 -8.02 -35.48
CA ARG A 226 -9.94 -8.46 -35.93
C ARG A 226 -11.05 -7.66 -35.19
N PRO A 227 -12.03 -7.10 -35.91
CA PRO A 227 -13.12 -6.40 -35.27
C PRO A 227 -13.87 -7.33 -34.29
N LYS A 228 -14.26 -6.82 -33.14
CA LYS A 228 -14.86 -7.54 -31.99
C LYS A 228 -13.88 -8.38 -31.17
N ASN A 229 -12.56 -8.34 -31.42
CA ASN A 229 -11.60 -9.07 -30.60
C ASN A 229 -11.39 -8.40 -29.23
N ALA A 230 -11.30 -9.21 -28.16
CA ALA A 230 -11.02 -8.76 -26.79
C ALA A 230 -9.55 -8.38 -26.56
N THR A 231 -8.68 -8.52 -27.55
CA THR A 231 -7.22 -8.36 -27.44
C THR A 231 -6.82 -7.08 -26.72
N ARG A 232 -7.44 -5.95 -27.05
CA ARG A 232 -7.13 -4.68 -26.39
C ARG A 232 -7.45 -4.70 -24.90
N ALA A 233 -8.59 -5.26 -24.52
CA ALA A 233 -8.99 -5.36 -23.11
C ALA A 233 -8.06 -6.32 -22.36
N ILE A 234 -7.72 -7.46 -22.96
CA ILE A 234 -6.80 -8.45 -22.39
C ILE A 234 -5.41 -7.84 -22.18
N ILE A 235 -4.86 -7.12 -23.16
CA ILE A 235 -3.55 -6.48 -23.01
C ILE A 235 -3.57 -5.43 -21.89
N ILE A 236 -4.60 -4.59 -21.82
CA ILE A 236 -4.72 -3.56 -20.79
C ILE A 236 -4.82 -4.20 -19.39
N THR A 237 -5.65 -5.25 -19.24
CA THR A 237 -5.81 -5.93 -17.95
C THR A 237 -4.53 -6.65 -17.54
N LEU A 238 -3.90 -7.37 -18.47
CA LEU A 238 -2.67 -8.10 -18.19
C LEU A 238 -1.51 -7.14 -17.86
N SER A 239 -1.34 -6.07 -18.63
CA SER A 239 -0.29 -5.09 -18.37
C SER A 239 -0.51 -4.34 -17.05
N ALA A 240 -1.76 -4.02 -16.70
CA ALA A 240 -2.09 -3.43 -15.42
C ALA A 240 -1.78 -4.39 -14.25
N SER A 241 -2.18 -5.66 -14.36
CA SER A 241 -1.86 -6.67 -13.34
C SER A 241 -0.36 -6.87 -13.17
N LEU A 242 0.40 -6.95 -14.26
CA LEU A 242 1.86 -7.05 -14.21
C LEU A 242 2.49 -5.81 -13.59
N SER A 243 2.01 -4.61 -13.93
CA SER A 243 2.51 -3.36 -13.34
C SER A 243 2.40 -3.35 -11.82
N VAL A 244 1.34 -3.95 -11.28
CA VAL A 244 1.16 -4.05 -9.84
C VAL A 244 2.06 -5.10 -9.21
N ILE A 245 2.18 -6.26 -9.83
CA ILE A 245 3.13 -7.28 -9.36
C ILE A 245 4.54 -6.68 -9.28
N PHE A 246 4.96 -5.93 -10.31
CA PHE A 246 6.23 -5.22 -10.28
C PHE A 246 6.30 -4.13 -9.21
N SER A 247 5.21 -3.39 -8.99
CA SER A 247 5.16 -2.38 -7.91
C SER A 247 5.32 -3.01 -6.53
N ILE A 248 4.65 -4.14 -6.28
CA ILE A 248 4.79 -4.90 -5.02
C ILE A 248 6.24 -5.38 -4.86
N TYR A 249 6.82 -5.95 -5.91
CA TYR A 249 8.21 -6.40 -5.89
C TYR A 249 9.19 -5.24 -5.62
N LEU A 250 8.99 -4.08 -6.24
CA LEU A 250 9.83 -2.90 -5.98
C LEU A 250 9.67 -2.37 -4.56
N ILE A 251 8.47 -2.41 -3.99
CA ILE A 251 8.22 -2.05 -2.59
C ILE A 251 8.95 -3.03 -1.67
N GLU A 252 8.85 -4.33 -1.92
CA GLU A 252 9.56 -5.37 -1.18
C GLU A 252 11.08 -5.13 -1.21
N GLN A 253 11.67 -4.88 -2.38
CA GLN A 253 13.08 -4.59 -2.52
C GLN A 253 13.50 -3.31 -1.77
N ASN A 254 12.69 -2.25 -1.82
CA ASN A 254 12.96 -1.03 -1.09
C ASN A 254 12.87 -1.23 0.44
N LEU A 255 11.87 -1.99 0.91
CA LEU A 255 11.76 -2.34 2.32
C LEU A 255 12.96 -3.18 2.77
N GLN A 256 13.35 -4.19 1.98
CA GLN A 256 14.51 -5.01 2.27
C GLN A 256 15.81 -4.19 2.29
N ALA A 257 15.99 -3.26 1.34
CA ALA A 257 17.14 -2.36 1.33
C ALA A 257 17.15 -1.44 2.55
N THR A 258 16.00 -0.87 2.91
CA THR A 258 15.89 0.07 4.03
C THR A 258 16.02 -0.61 5.38
N PHE A 259 15.42 -1.80 5.57
CA PHE A 259 15.39 -2.45 6.88
C PHE A 259 16.50 -3.50 7.09
N ILE A 260 16.97 -4.18 6.05
CA ILE A 260 17.97 -5.24 6.19
C ILE A 260 19.37 -4.73 5.85
N GLN A 261 19.51 -3.98 4.76
CA GLN A 261 20.83 -3.50 4.33
C GLN A 261 21.32 -2.26 5.09
N SER A 262 20.41 -1.50 5.69
CA SER A 262 20.77 -0.37 6.56
C SER A 262 21.22 -0.80 7.95
N TYR A 263 21.05 -2.08 8.29
CA TYR A 263 21.59 -2.60 9.55
C TYR A 263 23.02 -3.10 9.34
N PRO A 264 24.00 -2.56 10.09
CA PRO A 264 25.37 -3.08 10.07
C PRO A 264 25.39 -4.57 10.39
N PRO A 265 26.27 -5.37 9.76
CA PRO A 265 26.37 -6.80 10.02
C PRO A 265 26.77 -7.14 11.47
N ASP A 266 27.32 -6.17 12.19
CA ASP A 266 27.79 -6.31 13.58
C ASP A 266 26.81 -5.81 14.63
N LEU A 267 25.50 -5.73 14.27
CA LEU A 267 24.48 -5.36 15.24
C LEU A 267 24.42 -6.36 16.40
N PRO A 268 24.33 -5.87 17.64
CA PRO A 268 24.14 -6.72 18.78
C PRO A 268 22.80 -7.46 18.68
N ASN A 269 22.83 -8.76 18.89
CA ASN A 269 21.66 -9.64 18.88
C ASN A 269 20.83 -9.57 20.17
N ALA A 270 21.33 -8.87 21.19
CA ALA A 270 20.64 -8.64 22.45
C ALA A 270 21.04 -7.29 23.05
N TYR A 271 20.02 -6.57 23.55
CA TYR A 271 20.19 -5.31 24.27
C TYR A 271 19.74 -5.49 25.71
N PHE A 272 20.61 -5.10 26.64
CA PHE A 272 20.31 -5.10 28.07
C PHE A 272 20.26 -3.67 28.56
N LEU A 273 19.20 -3.32 29.28
CA LEU A 273 18.95 -1.97 29.78
C LEU A 273 19.11 -1.95 31.31
N ASP A 274 19.34 -0.75 31.85
CA ASP A 274 19.44 -0.49 33.30
C ASP A 274 20.53 -1.30 34.05
N ILE A 275 21.64 -1.63 33.40
CA ILE A 275 22.79 -2.24 34.07
C ILE A 275 23.47 -1.15 34.92
N GLN A 276 23.43 -1.32 36.23
CA GLN A 276 24.06 -0.39 37.17
C GLN A 276 25.61 -0.48 37.08
N PRO A 277 26.35 0.62 37.31
CA PRO A 277 27.80 0.62 37.27
C PRO A 277 28.47 -0.48 38.14
N THR A 278 27.86 -0.80 39.26
CA THR A 278 28.30 -1.85 40.20
C THR A 278 28.09 -3.26 39.65
N GLN A 279 27.20 -3.46 38.70
CA GLN A 279 26.86 -4.75 38.09
C GLN A 279 27.66 -5.02 36.81
N ARG A 280 28.28 -4.00 36.22
CA ARG A 280 28.97 -4.07 34.93
C ARG A 280 30.00 -5.18 34.84
N GLN A 281 30.84 -5.29 35.86
CA GLN A 281 31.93 -6.28 35.87
C GLN A 281 31.39 -7.72 35.99
N LYS A 282 30.40 -7.92 36.86
CA LYS A 282 29.73 -9.22 37.02
C LYS A 282 28.98 -9.64 35.76
N PHE A 283 28.33 -8.69 35.13
CA PHE A 283 27.57 -8.90 33.90
C PHE A 283 28.49 -9.30 32.73
N SER A 284 29.61 -8.58 32.54
CA SER A 284 30.63 -8.91 31.53
C SER A 284 31.22 -10.30 31.73
N THR A 285 31.46 -10.72 33.00
CA THR A 285 31.94 -12.05 33.31
C THR A 285 30.96 -13.17 32.98
N ILE A 286 29.67 -12.92 33.17
CA ILE A 286 28.59 -13.91 32.88
C ILE A 286 28.40 -14.08 31.38
N LEU A 287 28.45 -13.00 30.61
CA LEU A 287 28.28 -13.07 29.16
C LEU A 287 29.45 -13.77 28.42
N GLY A 288 30.64 -13.71 28.96
CA GLY A 288 31.82 -14.36 28.37
C GLY A 288 32.24 -13.84 26.98
N THR A 289 31.57 -12.79 26.50
CA THR A 289 31.82 -12.11 25.21
C THR A 289 32.09 -10.63 25.44
N GLU A 290 32.68 -9.94 24.48
CA GLU A 290 32.87 -8.50 24.52
C GLU A 290 31.53 -7.81 24.46
N ALA A 291 31.04 -7.35 25.61
CA ALA A 291 29.84 -6.51 25.70
C ALA A 291 30.26 -5.05 25.56
N GLN A 292 29.61 -4.33 24.65
CA GLN A 292 29.76 -2.89 24.56
C GLN A 292 28.74 -2.21 25.46
N PHE A 293 29.24 -1.30 26.32
CA PHE A 293 28.43 -0.58 27.28
C PHE A 293 28.30 0.89 26.87
N TYR A 294 27.08 1.34 26.70
CA TYR A 294 26.78 2.73 26.41
C TYR A 294 26.11 3.37 27.62
N PRO A 295 26.72 4.41 28.22
CA PRO A 295 26.11 5.10 29.33
C PRO A 295 24.89 5.87 28.87
N ILE A 296 23.79 5.75 29.62
CA ILE A 296 22.53 6.45 29.33
C ILE A 296 22.22 7.39 30.49
N ILE A 297 21.99 8.66 30.18
CA ILE A 297 21.55 9.67 31.13
C ILE A 297 20.17 10.15 30.69
N ARG A 298 19.19 10.04 31.57
CA ARG A 298 17.85 10.58 31.30
C ARG A 298 17.81 12.07 31.62
N ALA A 299 17.43 12.88 30.64
CA ALA A 299 17.32 14.31 30.81
C ALA A 299 16.07 14.83 30.10
N ARG A 300 15.59 15.98 30.60
CA ARG A 300 14.48 16.72 29.98
C ARG A 300 15.00 18.04 29.48
N LEU A 301 14.57 18.43 28.31
CA LEU A 301 14.87 19.74 27.76
C LEU A 301 14.02 20.79 28.50
N ALA A 302 14.68 21.71 29.18
CA ALA A 302 14.05 22.77 29.99
C ALA A 302 13.89 24.07 29.20
N SER A 303 14.92 24.47 28.45
CA SER A 303 14.86 25.67 27.64
C SER A 303 15.82 25.62 26.44
N ILE A 304 15.53 26.40 25.40
CA ILE A 304 16.34 26.65 24.22
C ILE A 304 16.62 28.15 24.18
N ASN A 305 17.89 28.56 24.20
CA ASN A 305 18.30 29.96 24.19
C ASN A 305 17.58 30.85 25.24
N GLY A 306 17.36 30.29 26.45
CA GLY A 306 16.66 30.96 27.54
C GLY A 306 15.13 30.98 27.42
N ARG A 307 14.54 30.44 26.36
CA ARG A 307 13.09 30.28 26.24
C ARG A 307 12.68 28.97 26.87
N ALA A 308 11.89 29.01 27.93
CA ALA A 308 11.35 27.82 28.56
C ALA A 308 10.40 27.08 27.61
N ILE A 309 10.44 25.74 27.67
CA ILE A 309 9.54 24.90 26.88
C ILE A 309 8.20 24.82 27.62
N ASP A 310 7.12 25.24 26.93
CA ASP A 310 5.77 25.12 27.42
C ASP A 310 5.28 23.68 27.24
N ARG A 311 5.20 22.96 28.38
CA ARG A 311 4.83 21.56 28.40
C ARG A 311 3.38 21.30 28.01
N GLU A 312 2.46 22.24 28.22
CA GLU A 312 1.07 22.08 27.87
C GLU A 312 0.85 22.20 26.37
N ILE A 313 1.52 23.16 25.74
CA ILE A 313 1.48 23.33 24.27
C ILE A 313 2.16 22.14 23.59
N GLU A 314 3.29 21.68 24.10
CA GLU A 314 4.01 20.54 23.51
C GLU A 314 3.24 19.22 23.64
N ARG A 315 2.50 18.97 24.73
CA ARG A 315 1.66 17.78 24.88
C ARG A 315 0.50 17.70 23.88
N GLN A 316 0.05 18.82 23.35
CA GLN A 316 -1.00 18.87 22.33
C GLN A 316 -0.48 18.47 20.94
N ARG A 317 0.83 18.48 20.72
CA ARG A 317 1.44 17.96 19.49
C ARG A 317 1.36 16.45 19.49
N ARG A 318 0.63 15.89 18.53
CA ARG A 318 0.37 14.43 18.41
C ARG A 318 1.61 13.58 18.10
N ARG A 319 2.73 14.17 17.70
CA ARG A 319 4.00 13.47 17.36
C ARG A 319 5.18 14.26 17.93
N ASP A 320 6.16 13.53 18.46
CA ASP A 320 7.50 13.98 18.87
C ASP A 320 7.52 15.36 19.53
N ASN A 321 7.13 15.41 20.80
CA ASN A 321 7.13 16.64 21.57
C ASN A 321 8.47 16.84 22.32
N LEU A 322 8.85 18.09 22.54
CA LEU A 322 10.06 18.46 23.25
C LEU A 322 9.95 18.28 24.77
N SER A 323 8.75 18.00 25.29
CA SER A 323 8.52 17.81 26.73
C SER A 323 8.81 16.39 27.23
N ARG A 324 9.17 15.46 26.33
CA ARG A 324 9.53 14.07 26.67
C ARG A 324 10.87 13.97 27.39
N GLU A 325 11.14 12.82 27.97
CA GLU A 325 12.47 12.47 28.45
C GLU A 325 13.34 12.03 27.28
N PHE A 326 14.55 12.58 27.22
CA PHE A 326 15.55 12.22 26.26
C PHE A 326 16.58 11.31 26.90
N ASN A 327 16.95 10.24 26.21
CA ASN A 327 18.08 9.41 26.58
C ASN A 327 19.33 9.99 25.95
N LEU A 328 20.19 10.57 26.75
CA LEU A 328 21.49 11.08 26.35
C LEU A 328 22.55 10.03 26.56
N THR A 329 23.52 9.99 25.67
CA THR A 329 24.73 9.18 25.85
C THR A 329 25.96 10.07 25.72
N TYR A 330 27.07 9.67 26.30
CA TYR A 330 28.35 10.34 26.09
C TYR A 330 29.38 9.36 25.53
N ARG A 331 30.05 9.77 24.46
CA ARG A 331 31.05 9.00 23.74
C ARG A 331 31.88 9.96 22.89
N ASP A 332 33.04 9.51 22.51
CA ASP A 332 34.03 10.28 21.74
C ASP A 332 34.08 9.92 20.25
N PHE A 333 33.17 9.06 19.80
CA PHE A 333 33.06 8.62 18.41
C PHE A 333 31.60 8.56 17.96
N LEU A 334 31.37 8.63 16.64
CA LEU A 334 30.09 8.34 16.01
C LEU A 334 29.96 6.83 15.79
N LEU A 335 28.75 6.32 15.86
CA LEU A 335 28.46 4.95 15.44
C LEU A 335 28.48 4.88 13.91
N ASP A 336 28.64 3.68 13.36
CA ASP A 336 28.74 3.45 11.91
C ASP A 336 27.47 3.86 11.14
N ASP A 337 26.33 3.88 11.83
CA ASP A 337 25.03 4.31 11.32
C ASP A 337 24.71 5.79 11.56
N GLU A 338 25.62 6.53 12.19
CA GLU A 338 25.47 7.96 12.46
C GLU A 338 26.28 8.81 11.52
N GLN A 339 25.69 9.87 11.01
CA GLN A 339 26.34 10.85 10.17
C GLN A 339 26.11 12.26 10.72
N LEU A 340 27.16 13.07 10.74
CA LEU A 340 27.04 14.47 11.07
C LEU A 340 26.47 15.24 9.87
N ILE A 341 25.26 15.78 10.01
CA ILE A 341 24.56 16.47 8.93
C ILE A 341 24.96 17.95 8.88
N VAL A 342 25.09 18.57 10.06
CA VAL A 342 25.44 20.00 10.19
C VAL A 342 26.49 20.16 11.30
N GLY A 343 27.55 20.89 11.03
CA GLY A 343 28.66 21.12 11.95
C GLY A 343 29.97 20.52 11.44
N ASP A 344 31.10 21.01 11.96
CA ASP A 344 32.43 20.59 11.49
C ASP A 344 32.95 19.33 12.17
N SER A 345 32.58 19.12 13.41
CA SER A 345 32.93 17.91 14.18
C SER A 345 32.04 17.75 15.40
N LEU A 346 31.97 16.51 15.93
CA LEU A 346 31.20 16.20 17.12
C LEU A 346 31.69 16.98 18.37
N PHE A 347 32.96 17.25 18.40
CA PHE A 347 33.64 17.83 19.57
C PHE A 347 34.53 19.02 19.21
N GLY A 348 34.35 19.75 18.21
CA GLY A 348 35.12 20.91 17.76
C GLY A 348 36.30 21.39 18.64
N ASN A 349 37.18 22.17 18.13
CA ASN A 349 38.35 22.65 18.86
C ASN A 349 38.05 23.58 20.07
N ARG A 350 36.76 23.79 20.38
CA ARG A 350 36.28 24.69 21.46
C ARG A 350 35.88 24.00 22.75
N ILE A 351 36.13 22.68 22.90
CA ILE A 351 35.69 21.94 24.08
C ILE A 351 36.23 22.55 25.38
N GLU A 352 37.51 22.96 25.39
CA GLU A 352 38.15 23.55 26.54
C GLU A 352 37.56 24.89 26.93
N GLU A 353 37.25 25.75 25.94
CA GLU A 353 36.60 27.07 26.15
C GLU A 353 35.18 26.90 26.70
N LEU A 354 34.42 25.95 26.17
CA LEU A 354 33.04 25.66 26.64
C LEU A 354 33.04 25.08 28.05
N ARG A 355 33.97 24.19 28.39
CA ARG A 355 34.12 23.68 29.75
C ARG A 355 34.47 24.75 30.77
N GLN A 356 35.30 25.75 30.40
CA GLN A 356 35.60 26.88 31.28
C GLN A 356 34.34 27.73 31.55
N ARG A 357 33.37 27.75 30.64
CA ARG A 357 32.08 28.40 30.82
C ARG A 357 31.02 27.54 31.52
N GLY A 358 31.37 26.30 31.88
CA GLY A 358 30.41 25.34 32.44
C GLY A 358 29.43 24.76 31.42
N GLU A 359 29.77 24.89 30.14
CA GLU A 359 28.94 24.39 29.03
C GLU A 359 29.53 23.09 28.50
N VAL A 360 28.65 22.19 28.05
CA VAL A 360 29.02 20.88 27.47
C VAL A 360 28.51 20.84 26.03
N PRO A 361 29.35 20.56 25.03
CA PRO A 361 28.87 20.41 23.66
C PRO A 361 28.00 19.18 23.53
N VAL A 362 26.88 19.33 22.85
CA VAL A 362 25.87 18.28 22.64
C VAL A 362 25.52 18.20 21.15
N SER A 363 25.53 16.99 20.60
CA SER A 363 24.93 16.73 19.29
C SER A 363 23.45 16.40 19.45
N VAL A 364 22.65 16.95 18.57
CA VAL A 364 21.18 16.80 18.60
C VAL A 364 20.75 16.07 17.34
N LEU A 365 19.83 15.11 17.47
CA LEU A 365 19.20 14.44 16.34
C LEU A 365 18.51 15.46 15.44
N ASP A 366 18.58 15.26 14.12
CA ASP A 366 17.97 16.10 13.11
C ASP A 366 16.47 16.34 13.36
N THR A 367 15.73 15.27 13.66
CA THR A 367 14.30 15.32 13.98
C THR A 367 13.99 16.21 15.19
N VAL A 368 14.85 16.19 16.21
CA VAL A 368 14.69 17.05 17.41
C VAL A 368 15.07 18.49 17.09
N ALA A 369 16.10 18.66 16.27
CA ALA A 369 16.53 19.98 15.81
C ALA A 369 15.46 20.67 14.96
N GLU A 370 14.81 19.96 14.05
CA GLU A 370 13.68 20.47 13.25
C GLU A 370 12.47 20.87 14.11
N ILE A 371 12.08 20.02 15.07
CA ILE A 371 10.93 20.30 15.94
C ILE A 371 11.16 21.52 16.84
N GLY A 372 12.41 21.67 17.34
CA GLY A 372 12.79 22.75 18.22
C GLY A 372 13.33 24.01 17.53
N ASP A 373 13.47 24.02 16.19
CA ASP A 373 14.23 25.02 15.41
C ASP A 373 15.61 25.27 16.04
N ILE A 374 16.29 24.15 16.41
CA ILE A 374 17.60 24.19 17.07
C ILE A 374 18.69 24.26 16.02
N ARG A 375 19.62 25.21 16.17
CA ARG A 375 20.73 25.44 15.26
C ARG A 375 22.06 25.25 15.97
N VAL A 376 23.10 25.00 15.19
CA VAL A 376 24.46 24.91 15.73
C VAL A 376 24.83 26.24 16.41
N GLY A 377 25.22 26.17 17.68
CA GLY A 377 25.54 27.32 18.53
C GLY A 377 24.44 27.71 19.50
N ASP A 378 23.27 27.07 19.43
CA ASP A 378 22.21 27.32 20.40
C ASP A 378 22.53 26.72 21.76
N LEU A 379 22.07 27.40 22.84
CA LEU A 379 22.25 26.98 24.21
C LEU A 379 21.03 26.18 24.68
N LEU A 380 21.24 24.91 25.01
CA LEU A 380 20.21 24.01 25.53
C LEU A 380 20.39 23.83 27.03
N VAL A 381 19.33 24.01 27.79
CA VAL A 381 19.32 23.69 29.22
C VAL A 381 18.60 22.33 29.41
N LEU A 382 19.35 21.36 29.89
CA LEU A 382 18.87 20.03 30.16
C LEU A 382 18.76 19.82 31.68
N SER A 383 17.59 19.36 32.11
CA SER A 383 17.37 18.94 33.53
C SER A 383 17.59 17.44 33.62
N VAL A 384 18.66 17.06 34.28
CA VAL A 384 18.97 15.66 34.61
C VAL A 384 18.29 15.31 35.92
N GLN A 385 17.56 14.21 35.98
CA GLN A 385 17.04 13.72 37.25
C GLN A 385 18.22 13.30 38.11
N SER A 386 18.49 14.05 39.17
CA SER A 386 19.37 13.60 40.23
C SER A 386 18.70 12.40 40.93
N ILE A 387 19.42 11.27 40.97
CA ILE A 387 19.08 10.13 41.84
C ILE A 387 19.41 10.52 43.26
#